data_092a7e728df4633da6b1d97a38390f0d
#
_entry.id   092a7e728df4633da6b1d97a38390f0d
#
_cell.length_a   1.000
_cell.length_b   1.000
_cell.length_c   1.000
_cell.angle_alpha   90.00
_cell.angle_beta   90.00
_cell.angle_gamma   90.00
#
_symmetry.space_group_name_H-M   'P 1'
#
loop_
_entity.id
_entity.type
_entity.pdbx_description
1 polymer ?
#
loop_
_entity_poly.entity_id
_entity_poly.type
_entity_poly.pdbx_seq_one_letter_code
_entity_poly.pdbx_strand_id
1 'polypeptide(L)'
;MANAKYSYPDVYVNRQTVVTAPATESSSYIGGFIGKAERGVKNTPVLITSWQEYIETFANGLTSPFTSSSYLAYAVYDFFQNGGSDCYVLSASDGKDTVSTNTISGMTVTTVDTGAWSDGKVFVEVAASTVGSTFDVKVYFGEQADSDSLVETFTSVTNDTVIATINNNSEYIKITSTGEVTLEAVTATALSGGKDSGVISDYKKILKNFDVIDDVTMLSIVDATKTDSKHLLEYCTENTRIHAILCTESETATSDIVIEEIGFLKEGRGNYYYPWVTITDPITYETKTVPNVGKVQGTIIRMALEYGYAKVPAGTNASLTGAIGLSTILDKATAGKLNDLNVSCLMDKKQYGICIWGGRSLFENGRYISSILLETLITRDLEDLLQQYIFEPNNSATWSSVRRSISSYLKSLWEANSFEGSTEAEAFTVICDATTNTANSIAKKELNATVKYREKDCAEFIIINLSRSMQ
;
A
#
# COMPACT_ATOMS: atom_id res chain seq x y z
N MET A 1 5.08 1.76 -33.81
CA MET A 1 4.86 1.00 -32.59
C MET A 1 5.80 -0.20 -32.61
N ALA A 2 6.70 -0.31 -31.65
CA ALA A 2 7.62 -1.45 -31.55
C ALA A 2 6.83 -2.71 -31.21
N ASN A 3 7.04 -3.80 -31.97
CA ASN A 3 6.47 -5.09 -31.66
C ASN A 3 7.06 -5.58 -30.32
N ALA A 4 6.29 -5.54 -29.25
CA ALA A 4 6.63 -6.21 -28.01
C ALA A 4 6.80 -7.72 -28.29
N LYS A 5 7.97 -8.27 -28.00
CA LYS A 5 8.26 -9.68 -28.22
C LYS A 5 7.85 -10.44 -26.97
N TYR A 6 6.67 -11.07 -27.02
CA TYR A 6 6.19 -11.95 -25.94
C TYR A 6 7.10 -13.19 -25.82
N SER A 7 7.61 -13.44 -24.62
CA SER A 7 8.58 -14.53 -24.37
C SER A 7 8.12 -15.54 -23.31
N TYR A 8 7.19 -15.18 -22.46
CA TYR A 8 6.63 -16.02 -21.41
C TYR A 8 5.14 -16.31 -21.70
N PRO A 9 4.64 -17.56 -21.52
CA PRO A 9 3.22 -17.86 -21.66
C PRO A 9 2.41 -17.19 -20.54
N ASP A 10 1.69 -16.11 -20.87
CA ASP A 10 0.90 -15.30 -19.93
C ASP A 10 -0.17 -14.50 -20.67
N VAL A 11 -1.04 -13.82 -19.93
CA VAL A 11 -2.06 -12.92 -20.45
C VAL A 11 -1.48 -11.50 -20.61
N TYR A 12 -1.44 -11.00 -21.83
CA TYR A 12 -0.91 -9.67 -22.14
C TYR A 12 -2.06 -8.72 -22.48
N VAL A 13 -2.31 -7.72 -21.62
CA VAL A 13 -3.35 -6.72 -21.84
C VAL A 13 -2.76 -5.45 -22.45
N ASN A 14 -2.99 -5.23 -23.74
CA ASN A 14 -2.61 -4.00 -24.42
C ASN A 14 -3.71 -2.94 -24.26
N ARG A 15 -3.42 -1.87 -23.56
CA ARG A 15 -4.36 -0.79 -23.24
C ARG A 15 -4.49 0.20 -24.41
N GLN A 16 -5.71 0.39 -24.88
CA GLN A 16 -6.08 1.49 -25.78
C GLN A 16 -7.36 2.12 -25.26
N THR A 17 -7.32 3.40 -24.93
CA THR A 17 -8.47 4.11 -24.36
C THR A 17 -9.60 4.26 -25.35
N VAL A 18 -10.69 3.53 -25.19
CA VAL A 18 -12.00 3.77 -25.81
C VAL A 18 -13.07 3.27 -24.83
N VAL A 19 -14.08 4.03 -24.64
CA VAL A 19 -14.99 4.13 -23.50
C VAL A 19 -16.17 3.15 -23.45
N THR A 20 -16.43 2.36 -22.38
CA THR A 20 -17.74 1.84 -21.86
C THR A 20 -17.79 0.54 -21.01
N ALA A 21 -18.29 0.36 -19.89
CA ALA A 21 -19.26 -0.42 -19.05
C ALA A 21 -18.97 -1.38 -17.88
N PRO A 22 -19.77 -1.80 -16.95
CA PRO A 22 -19.75 -2.13 -15.51
C PRO A 22 -19.51 -3.54 -14.94
N ALA A 23 -19.51 -3.75 -13.64
CA ALA A 23 -18.88 -4.61 -12.66
C ALA A 23 -19.63 -5.77 -12.01
N THR A 24 -18.97 -6.77 -11.46
CA THR A 24 -19.35 -7.56 -10.28
C THR A 24 -18.21 -7.79 -9.32
N GLU A 25 -18.65 -8.18 -8.12
CA GLU A 25 -17.86 -8.34 -6.91
C GLU A 25 -16.51 -9.05 -7.10
N SER A 26 -15.58 -8.57 -6.47
CA SER A 26 -14.75 -8.88 -5.30
C SER A 26 -13.29 -8.48 -5.39
N SER A 27 -12.82 -7.76 -6.34
CA SER A 27 -11.48 -7.21 -6.20
C SER A 27 -11.59 -5.78 -5.71
N SER A 28 -11.33 -5.58 -4.44
CA SER A 28 -11.13 -4.25 -3.87
C SER A 28 -9.79 -3.68 -4.32
N TYR A 29 -9.68 -2.37 -4.32
CA TYR A 29 -8.37 -1.75 -4.40
C TYR A 29 -7.56 -2.09 -3.16
N ILE A 30 -6.29 -2.44 -3.33
CA ILE A 30 -5.36 -2.76 -2.25
C ILE A 30 -4.34 -1.64 -2.17
N GLY A 31 -4.17 -1.08 -0.96
CA GLY A 31 -3.19 -0.04 -0.68
C GLY A 31 -1.79 -0.60 -0.52
N GLY A 32 -0.78 0.29 -0.62
CA GLY A 32 0.60 -0.06 -0.31
C GLY A 32 1.34 1.11 0.32
N PHE A 33 2.13 0.82 1.34
CA PHE A 33 2.89 1.80 2.10
C PHE A 33 4.33 1.37 2.28
N ILE A 34 5.25 2.28 1.96
CA ILE A 34 6.68 2.10 2.17
C ILE A 34 7.14 3.15 3.17
N GLY A 35 7.82 2.74 4.22
CA GLY A 35 8.39 3.62 5.24
C GLY A 35 9.22 2.81 6.22
N LYS A 36 9.67 3.41 7.31
CA LYS A 36 10.40 2.71 8.36
C LYS A 36 9.44 2.25 9.44
N ALA A 37 9.47 0.95 9.77
CA ALA A 37 8.79 0.38 10.92
C ALA A 37 9.78 0.10 12.05
N GLU A 38 9.29 0.06 13.27
CA GLU A 38 10.09 -0.18 14.47
C GLU A 38 10.77 -1.55 14.41
N ARG A 39 9.99 -2.60 14.05
CA ARG A 39 10.51 -3.96 13.88
C ARG A 39 9.91 -4.64 12.65
N GLY A 40 10.07 -5.95 12.53
CA GLY A 40 9.53 -6.77 11.44
C GLY A 40 10.48 -6.90 10.27
N VAL A 41 10.06 -7.72 9.30
CA VAL A 41 10.86 -8.06 8.12
C VAL A 41 11.15 -6.83 7.29
N LYS A 42 12.43 -6.60 6.95
CA LYS A 42 12.85 -5.46 6.15
C LYS A 42 12.82 -5.79 4.65
N ASN A 43 12.48 -4.77 3.85
CA ASN A 43 12.46 -4.82 2.38
C ASN A 43 11.58 -5.94 1.78
N THR A 44 10.61 -6.44 2.52
CA THR A 44 9.66 -7.44 2.04
C THR A 44 8.25 -6.90 2.24
N PRO A 45 7.43 -6.80 1.18
CA PRO A 45 6.04 -6.40 1.33
C PRO A 45 5.26 -7.47 2.10
N VAL A 46 4.56 -7.07 3.14
CA VAL A 46 3.70 -7.94 3.97
C VAL A 46 2.27 -7.44 3.85
N LEU A 47 1.35 -8.35 3.52
CA LEU A 47 -0.08 -8.04 3.49
C LEU A 47 -0.60 -7.90 4.94
N ILE A 48 -1.28 -6.80 5.20
CA ILE A 48 -1.87 -6.45 6.49
C ILE A 48 -3.36 -6.21 6.28
N THR A 49 -4.19 -6.94 7.00
CA THR A 49 -5.66 -6.92 6.90
C THR A 49 -6.34 -6.16 8.03
N SER A 50 -5.57 -5.75 9.03
CA SER A 50 -6.08 -4.97 10.17
C SER A 50 -4.99 -4.15 10.86
N TRP A 51 -5.39 -3.10 11.57
CA TRP A 51 -4.47 -2.33 12.41
C TRP A 51 -3.82 -3.18 13.51
N GLN A 52 -4.55 -4.14 14.07
CA GLN A 52 -4.01 -5.04 15.08
C GLN A 52 -2.89 -5.94 14.52
N GLU A 53 -3.07 -6.47 13.32
CA GLU A 53 -2.04 -7.25 12.62
C GLU A 53 -0.78 -6.42 12.31
N TYR A 54 -0.97 -5.12 11.99
CA TYR A 54 0.17 -4.20 11.85
C TYR A 54 0.97 -4.09 13.15
N ILE A 55 0.28 -3.92 14.29
CA ILE A 55 0.95 -3.84 15.60
C ILE A 55 1.73 -5.14 15.89
N GLU A 56 1.14 -6.29 15.64
CA GLU A 56 1.77 -7.58 15.88
C GLU A 56 2.99 -7.81 14.96
N THR A 57 2.92 -7.35 13.71
CA THR A 57 3.97 -7.59 12.70
C THR A 57 5.11 -6.56 12.75
N PHE A 58 4.79 -5.27 12.93
CA PHE A 58 5.72 -4.15 12.74
C PHE A 58 5.98 -3.32 14.01
N ALA A 59 5.33 -3.65 15.12
CA ALA A 59 5.58 -3.09 16.45
C ALA A 59 5.75 -4.24 17.45
N ASN A 60 5.98 -3.93 18.70
CA ASN A 60 6.20 -4.97 19.72
C ASN A 60 5.01 -5.20 20.65
N GLY A 61 3.90 -4.52 20.42
CA GLY A 61 2.68 -4.61 21.25
C GLY A 61 2.77 -3.98 22.64
N LEU A 62 3.97 -3.69 23.13
CA LEU A 62 4.21 -3.14 24.48
C LEU A 62 4.53 -1.63 24.44
N THR A 63 5.08 -1.13 23.34
CA THR A 63 5.37 0.28 23.14
C THR A 63 4.49 0.85 22.02
N SER A 64 4.45 2.17 21.91
CA SER A 64 3.71 2.84 20.83
C SER A 64 4.27 2.42 19.46
N PRO A 65 3.42 1.97 18.52
CA PRO A 65 3.84 1.74 17.13
C PRO A 65 4.20 3.03 16.41
N PHE A 66 3.84 4.18 16.97
CA PHE A 66 4.06 5.51 16.39
C PHE A 66 5.44 6.03 16.80
N THR A 67 6.40 5.97 15.89
CA THR A 67 7.76 6.43 16.13
C THR A 67 7.91 7.91 15.72
N SER A 68 8.94 8.57 16.24
CA SER A 68 9.29 9.92 15.82
C SER A 68 10.09 9.96 14.51
N SER A 69 10.58 8.82 14.05
CA SER A 69 11.47 8.70 12.90
C SER A 69 10.75 8.41 11.57
N SER A 70 9.46 8.05 11.62
CA SER A 70 8.67 7.74 10.43
C SER A 70 7.17 7.92 10.68
N TYR A 71 6.46 8.30 9.64
CA TYR A 71 4.99 8.39 9.65
C TYR A 71 4.30 7.10 9.16
N LEU A 72 5.03 5.99 8.95
CA LEU A 72 4.46 4.75 8.40
C LEU A 72 3.27 4.24 9.24
N ALA A 73 3.44 4.15 10.56
CA ALA A 73 2.37 3.69 11.45
C ALA A 73 1.13 4.61 11.38
N TYR A 74 1.33 5.93 11.31
CA TYR A 74 0.23 6.89 11.13
C TYR A 74 -0.49 6.67 9.81
N ALA A 75 0.24 6.45 8.73
CA ALA A 75 -0.36 6.24 7.40
C ALA A 75 -1.20 4.95 7.37
N VAL A 76 -0.71 3.85 7.94
CA VAL A 76 -1.44 2.58 8.02
C VAL A 76 -2.66 2.69 8.95
N TYR A 77 -2.51 3.34 10.11
CA TYR A 77 -3.62 3.61 11.02
C TYR A 77 -4.72 4.44 10.34
N ASP A 78 -4.32 5.54 9.70
CA ASP A 78 -5.21 6.44 8.98
C ASP A 78 -5.91 5.75 7.79
N PHE A 79 -5.24 4.80 7.14
CA PHE A 79 -5.79 3.98 6.07
C PHE A 79 -6.98 3.15 6.57
N PHE A 80 -6.80 2.38 7.63
CA PHE A 80 -7.88 1.57 8.20
C PHE A 80 -9.02 2.44 8.78
N GLN A 81 -8.71 3.57 9.41
CA GLN A 81 -9.70 4.52 9.92
C GLN A 81 -10.56 5.16 8.82
N ASN A 82 -10.07 5.22 7.59
CA ASN A 82 -10.77 5.81 6.46
C ASN A 82 -11.42 4.80 5.51
N GLY A 83 -11.48 3.53 5.90
CA GLY A 83 -12.21 2.47 5.20
C GLY A 83 -11.38 1.61 4.27
N GLY A 84 -10.05 1.65 4.41
CA GLY A 84 -9.17 0.64 3.82
C GLY A 84 -9.38 -0.73 4.48
N SER A 85 -9.36 -1.80 3.72
CA SER A 85 -9.52 -3.18 4.18
C SER A 85 -8.18 -3.90 4.26
N ASP A 86 -7.39 -3.83 3.20
CA ASP A 86 -6.14 -4.56 3.04
C ASP A 86 -5.07 -3.65 2.48
N CYS A 87 -3.84 -3.76 2.98
CA CYS A 87 -2.71 -3.04 2.42
C CYS A 87 -1.41 -3.83 2.55
N TYR A 88 -0.51 -3.63 1.61
CA TYR A 88 0.87 -4.09 1.73
C TYR A 88 1.70 -3.04 2.47
N VAL A 89 2.44 -3.50 3.47
CA VAL A 89 3.39 -2.67 4.21
C VAL A 89 4.80 -3.19 3.97
N LEU A 90 5.71 -2.31 3.58
CA LEU A 90 7.12 -2.61 3.43
C LEU A 90 7.93 -1.74 4.37
N SER A 91 8.57 -2.37 5.37
CA SER A 91 9.56 -1.68 6.21
C SER A 91 10.85 -1.52 5.44
N ALA A 92 11.15 -0.29 5.03
CA ALA A 92 12.29 0.03 4.20
C ALA A 92 13.61 0.04 4.98
N SER A 93 14.65 -0.53 4.40
CA SER A 93 16.01 -0.59 4.95
C SER A 93 17.07 -0.45 3.85
N ASP A 94 18.21 0.17 4.19
CA ASP A 94 19.40 0.17 3.32
C ASP A 94 20.26 -1.10 3.47
N GLY A 95 19.80 -2.07 4.27
CA GLY A 95 20.48 -3.34 4.54
C GLY A 95 21.61 -3.25 5.58
N LYS A 96 21.70 -2.14 6.33
CA LYS A 96 22.70 -1.96 7.39
C LYS A 96 22.12 -2.05 8.80
N ASP A 97 20.85 -2.41 8.92
CA ASP A 97 20.24 -2.72 10.21
C ASP A 97 20.95 -3.89 10.88
N THR A 98 21.13 -3.82 12.18
CA THR A 98 21.77 -4.89 12.97
C THR A 98 20.83 -5.41 14.05
N VAL A 99 21.01 -6.68 14.41
CA VAL A 99 20.35 -7.31 15.56
C VAL A 99 21.07 -6.94 16.85
N SER A 100 20.37 -6.94 17.98
CA SER A 100 21.00 -6.97 19.30
C SER A 100 21.46 -8.39 19.59
N THR A 101 22.63 -8.53 20.20
CA THR A 101 23.23 -9.83 20.50
C THR A 101 23.94 -9.84 21.85
N ASN A 102 24.01 -11.00 22.46
CA ASN A 102 24.88 -11.25 23.62
C ASN A 102 25.18 -12.76 23.74
N THR A 103 26.20 -13.11 24.51
CA THR A 103 26.50 -14.49 24.89
C THR A 103 25.96 -14.75 26.29
N ILE A 104 24.98 -15.62 26.39
CA ILE A 104 24.26 -15.93 27.65
C ILE A 104 24.28 -17.45 27.85
N SER A 105 24.78 -17.91 28.98
CA SER A 105 24.86 -19.36 29.29
C SER A 105 25.50 -20.18 28.16
N GLY A 106 26.59 -19.68 27.57
CA GLY A 106 27.28 -20.32 26.44
C GLY A 106 26.55 -20.23 25.07
N MET A 107 25.34 -19.66 25.03
CA MET A 107 24.59 -19.45 23.81
C MET A 107 24.82 -18.07 23.23
N THR A 108 24.98 -17.97 21.92
CA THR A 108 24.86 -16.68 21.21
C THR A 108 23.38 -16.41 20.96
N VAL A 109 22.83 -15.49 21.73
CA VAL A 109 21.44 -15.05 21.62
C VAL A 109 21.39 -13.78 20.82
N THR A 110 20.50 -13.73 19.82
CA THR A 110 20.26 -12.56 18.98
C THR A 110 18.77 -12.23 18.97
N THR A 111 18.41 -10.99 18.68
CA THR A 111 17.00 -10.67 18.43
C THR A 111 16.53 -11.24 17.10
N VAL A 112 15.22 -11.51 16.96
CA VAL A 112 14.60 -12.03 15.72
C VAL A 112 14.70 -11.00 14.62
N ASP A 113 14.31 -9.75 14.94
CA ASP A 113 14.31 -8.62 14.02
C ASP A 113 15.51 -7.71 14.26
N THR A 114 15.94 -7.04 13.18
CA THR A 114 16.94 -5.96 13.24
C THR A 114 16.31 -4.67 13.73
N GLY A 115 17.13 -3.76 14.25
CA GLY A 115 16.71 -2.40 14.60
C GLY A 115 17.12 -1.96 16.00
N ALA A 116 17.05 -0.65 16.23
CA ALA A 116 17.38 -0.03 17.50
C ALA A 116 16.34 -0.33 18.62
N TRP A 117 15.16 -0.85 18.27
CA TRP A 117 14.09 -1.19 19.21
C TRP A 117 14.54 -2.14 20.33
N SER A 118 15.52 -2.99 20.03
CA SER A 118 15.99 -4.05 20.92
C SER A 118 17.25 -3.69 21.69
N ASP A 119 17.93 -2.58 21.33
CA ASP A 119 19.24 -2.23 21.91
C ASP A 119 19.14 -1.88 23.38
N GLY A 120 19.67 -2.76 24.23
CA GLY A 120 19.60 -2.60 25.69
C GLY A 120 18.22 -2.80 26.32
N LYS A 121 17.19 -3.19 25.51
CA LYS A 121 15.80 -3.34 25.99
C LYS A 121 15.31 -4.78 26.02
N VAL A 122 15.96 -5.69 25.33
CA VAL A 122 15.68 -7.13 25.41
C VAL A 122 16.66 -7.77 26.38
N PHE A 123 16.13 -8.40 27.43
CA PHE A 123 16.93 -9.12 28.41
C PHE A 123 16.58 -10.59 28.39
N VAL A 124 17.57 -11.44 28.65
CA VAL A 124 17.38 -12.89 28.76
C VAL A 124 17.96 -13.38 30.05
N GLU A 125 17.16 -14.12 30.80
CA GLU A 125 17.51 -14.81 32.05
C GLU A 125 17.46 -16.33 31.85
N VAL A 126 18.44 -17.03 32.38
CA VAL A 126 18.42 -18.49 32.47
C VAL A 126 18.39 -18.85 33.95
N ALA A 127 17.29 -19.40 34.43
CA ALA A 127 17.11 -19.81 35.82
C ALA A 127 17.07 -21.34 35.93
N ALA A 128 17.56 -21.91 37.03
CA ALA A 128 17.36 -23.33 37.30
C ALA A 128 15.86 -23.59 37.51
N SER A 129 15.32 -24.59 36.80
CA SER A 129 13.92 -24.98 36.98
C SER A 129 13.72 -25.75 38.28
N THR A 130 12.50 -25.75 38.76
CA THR A 130 12.10 -26.60 39.90
C THR A 130 11.94 -28.07 39.50
N VAL A 131 12.04 -28.41 38.23
CA VAL A 131 11.83 -29.75 37.66
C VAL A 131 13.15 -30.34 37.20
N GLY A 132 13.72 -31.21 38.02
CA GLY A 132 14.93 -31.99 37.67
C GLY A 132 16.15 -31.14 37.34
N SER A 133 16.94 -31.57 36.35
CA SER A 133 18.13 -30.87 35.86
C SER A 133 17.80 -30.02 34.60
N THR A 134 16.68 -29.28 34.65
CA THR A 134 16.22 -28.43 33.55
C THR A 134 16.34 -26.95 33.92
N PHE A 135 16.18 -26.08 32.92
CA PHE A 135 16.26 -24.64 33.09
C PHE A 135 14.98 -23.95 32.55
N ASP A 136 14.69 -22.78 33.08
CA ASP A 136 13.66 -21.89 32.56
C ASP A 136 14.35 -20.70 31.92
N VAL A 137 14.03 -20.42 30.65
CA VAL A 137 14.54 -19.23 29.92
C VAL A 137 13.42 -18.22 29.90
N LYS A 138 13.70 -17.03 30.40
CA LYS A 138 12.77 -15.92 30.43
C LYS A 138 13.30 -14.79 29.58
N VAL A 139 12.41 -14.17 28.79
CA VAL A 139 12.68 -13.01 27.95
C VAL A 139 11.91 -11.83 28.50
N TYR A 140 12.60 -10.72 28.67
CA TYR A 140 12.02 -9.46 29.15
C TYR A 140 12.20 -8.40 28.05
N PHE A 141 11.24 -7.50 27.95
CA PHE A 141 11.31 -6.35 27.08
C PHE A 141 10.94 -5.06 27.82
N GLY A 142 11.88 -4.13 27.95
CA GLY A 142 11.70 -2.86 28.66
C GLY A 142 13.02 -2.19 29.02
N GLU A 143 12.97 -1.19 29.90
CA GLU A 143 14.17 -0.48 30.37
C GLU A 143 14.94 -1.31 31.42
N GLN A 144 14.28 -2.28 32.05
CA GLN A 144 14.86 -3.21 33.01
C GLN A 144 14.10 -4.54 33.00
N ALA A 145 14.74 -5.58 33.48
CA ALA A 145 14.12 -6.91 33.60
C ALA A 145 13.41 -7.03 34.95
N ASP A 146 12.10 -6.91 34.94
CA ASP A 146 11.23 -7.08 36.10
C ASP A 146 9.96 -7.89 35.75
N SER A 147 9.02 -8.04 36.67
CA SER A 147 7.80 -8.82 36.44
C SER A 147 6.90 -8.19 35.37
N ASP A 148 6.96 -6.88 35.21
CA ASP A 148 6.07 -6.15 34.32
C ASP A 148 6.62 -6.14 32.87
N SER A 149 7.92 -6.36 32.72
CA SER A 149 8.62 -6.45 31.45
C SER A 149 8.77 -7.88 30.90
N LEU A 150 8.32 -8.90 31.64
CA LEU A 150 8.37 -10.31 31.24
C LEU A 150 7.41 -10.58 30.07
N VAL A 151 7.96 -10.94 28.91
CA VAL A 151 7.18 -11.19 27.68
C VAL A 151 7.09 -12.66 27.29
N GLU A 152 8.13 -13.45 27.55
CA GLU A 152 8.14 -14.89 27.22
C GLU A 152 8.78 -15.71 28.33
N THR A 153 8.31 -16.95 28.50
CA THR A 153 8.90 -17.92 29.41
C THR A 153 8.88 -19.31 28.80
N PHE A 154 10.07 -19.91 28.65
CA PHE A 154 10.27 -21.26 28.15
C PHE A 154 10.69 -22.13 29.32
N THR A 155 9.78 -22.97 29.82
CA THR A 155 9.99 -23.78 31.04
C THR A 155 10.58 -25.14 30.71
N SER A 156 11.38 -25.67 31.63
CA SER A 156 11.89 -27.04 31.61
C SER A 156 12.71 -27.40 30.35
N VAL A 157 13.47 -26.44 29.82
CA VAL A 157 14.37 -26.69 28.68
C VAL A 157 15.67 -27.38 29.14
N THR A 158 16.25 -28.18 28.25
CA THR A 158 17.53 -28.86 28.44
C THR A 158 18.57 -28.35 27.46
N ASN A 159 19.83 -28.74 27.66
CA ASN A 159 20.91 -28.43 26.70
C ASN A 159 20.56 -28.82 25.25
N ASP A 160 19.88 -29.97 25.10
CA ASP A 160 19.54 -30.51 23.77
C ASP A 160 18.31 -29.83 23.12
N THR A 161 17.38 -29.31 23.96
CA THR A 161 16.09 -28.79 23.47
C THR A 161 16.03 -27.28 23.37
N VAL A 162 16.88 -26.53 24.09
CA VAL A 162 16.79 -25.07 24.23
C VAL A 162 16.81 -24.34 22.87
N ILE A 163 17.71 -24.73 21.97
CA ILE A 163 17.84 -24.10 20.65
C ILE A 163 16.55 -24.27 19.84
N ALA A 164 16.06 -25.52 19.76
CA ALA A 164 14.85 -25.81 19.00
C ALA A 164 13.61 -25.15 19.63
N THR A 165 13.50 -25.20 20.98
CA THR A 165 12.36 -24.61 21.68
C THR A 165 12.29 -23.10 21.48
N ILE A 166 13.40 -22.38 21.64
CA ILE A 166 13.42 -20.93 21.47
C ILE A 166 13.23 -20.56 20.00
N ASN A 167 13.99 -21.15 19.09
CA ASN A 167 13.95 -20.77 17.67
C ASN A 167 12.60 -21.05 16.98
N ASN A 168 11.80 -21.98 17.51
CA ASN A 168 10.48 -22.29 16.95
C ASN A 168 9.33 -21.51 17.61
N ASN A 169 9.53 -20.94 18.79
CA ASN A 169 8.43 -20.40 19.58
C ASN A 169 8.64 -18.95 20.06
N SER A 170 9.88 -18.42 20.01
CA SER A 170 10.14 -17.05 20.45
C SER A 170 9.89 -16.04 19.32
N GLU A 171 9.19 -14.97 19.66
CA GLU A 171 8.97 -13.78 18.80
C GLU A 171 10.04 -12.70 18.99
N TYR A 172 10.84 -12.81 20.07
CA TYR A 172 11.83 -11.79 20.44
C TYR A 172 13.26 -12.20 20.16
N ILE A 173 13.61 -13.46 20.39
CA ILE A 173 15.00 -13.93 20.34
C ILE A 173 15.19 -15.19 19.50
N LYS A 174 16.42 -15.34 19.01
CA LYS A 174 16.92 -16.57 18.36
C LYS A 174 18.28 -16.96 18.94
N ILE A 175 18.53 -18.26 19.00
CA ILE A 175 19.85 -18.80 19.35
C ILE A 175 20.58 -19.16 18.04
N THR A 176 21.75 -18.54 17.83
CA THR A 176 22.56 -18.73 16.61
C THR A 176 23.81 -19.57 16.86
N SER A 177 23.97 -20.14 18.06
CA SER A 177 25.08 -21.05 18.38
C SER A 177 25.03 -22.31 17.52
N THR A 178 26.17 -22.76 17.04
CA THR A 178 26.33 -23.95 16.17
C THR A 178 26.95 -25.16 16.88
N GLY A 179 27.19 -25.08 18.19
CA GLY A 179 27.84 -26.13 19.02
C GLY A 179 26.94 -26.64 20.12
N GLU A 180 27.47 -27.61 20.88
CA GLU A 180 26.83 -28.08 22.14
C GLU A 180 26.70 -26.90 23.10
N VAL A 181 25.50 -26.76 23.67
CA VAL A 181 25.16 -25.74 24.66
C VAL A 181 25.19 -26.39 26.03
N THR A 182 25.86 -25.78 26.97
CA THR A 182 25.78 -26.15 28.37
C THR A 182 25.10 -25.01 29.12
N LEU A 183 23.86 -25.26 29.58
CA LEU A 183 23.08 -24.24 30.28
C LEU A 183 23.60 -24.07 31.71
N GLU A 184 23.77 -22.82 32.09
CA GLU A 184 24.09 -22.40 33.47
C GLU A 184 23.12 -21.27 33.85
N ALA A 185 22.83 -21.16 35.13
CA ALA A 185 21.98 -20.08 35.62
C ALA A 185 22.68 -18.72 35.44
N VAL A 186 22.03 -17.80 34.73
CA VAL A 186 22.51 -16.44 34.44
C VAL A 186 21.39 -15.47 34.73
N THR A 187 21.68 -14.43 35.51
CA THR A 187 20.74 -13.33 35.76
C THR A 187 20.38 -12.61 34.49
N ALA A 188 19.24 -11.93 34.46
CA ALA A 188 18.77 -11.22 33.32
C ALA A 188 19.84 -10.29 32.75
N THR A 189 20.23 -10.55 31.50
CA THR A 189 21.32 -9.88 30.81
C THR A 189 20.81 -9.25 29.53
N ALA A 190 21.09 -7.97 29.29
CA ALA A 190 20.65 -7.25 28.12
C ALA A 190 21.35 -7.70 26.83
N LEU A 191 20.61 -7.76 25.74
CA LEU A 191 21.17 -7.82 24.39
C LEU A 191 21.51 -6.39 23.92
N SER A 192 22.56 -6.23 23.12
CA SER A 192 23.00 -4.92 22.65
C SER A 192 23.55 -4.98 21.22
N GLY A 193 23.66 -3.79 20.59
CA GLY A 193 24.21 -3.63 19.25
C GLY A 193 23.16 -3.54 18.13
N GLY A 194 21.87 -3.56 18.49
CA GLY A 194 20.79 -3.32 17.53
C GLY A 194 20.79 -1.89 17.00
N LYS A 195 20.71 -1.74 15.68
CA LYS A 195 20.69 -0.41 15.03
C LYS A 195 19.75 -0.43 13.83
N ASP A 196 19.07 0.70 13.65
CA ASP A 196 18.33 0.97 12.42
C ASP A 196 19.25 1.38 11.28
N SER A 197 18.83 1.12 10.06
CA SER A 197 19.45 1.70 8.88
C SER A 197 19.33 3.22 8.91
N GLY A 198 20.31 3.88 8.31
CA GLY A 198 20.32 5.33 8.14
C GLY A 198 19.25 5.81 7.14
N VAL A 199 19.53 6.94 6.50
CA VAL A 199 18.68 7.47 5.42
C VAL A 199 18.72 6.51 4.24
N ILE A 200 17.56 6.14 3.72
CA ILE A 200 17.42 5.31 2.52
C ILE A 200 17.86 6.14 1.32
N SER A 201 18.89 5.71 0.63
CA SER A 201 19.47 6.43 -0.51
C SER A 201 18.95 5.96 -1.87
N ASP A 202 18.28 4.82 -1.95
CA ASP A 202 17.87 4.20 -3.20
C ASP A 202 16.52 3.49 -3.08
N TYR A 203 15.44 4.26 -3.17
CA TYR A 203 14.08 3.71 -3.22
C TYR A 203 13.78 2.95 -4.51
N LYS A 204 14.51 3.18 -5.63
CA LYS A 204 14.30 2.43 -6.88
C LYS A 204 14.54 0.93 -6.70
N LYS A 205 15.51 0.57 -5.84
CA LYS A 205 15.78 -0.83 -5.52
C LYS A 205 14.69 -1.43 -4.63
N ILE A 206 14.20 -0.67 -3.67
CA ILE A 206 13.15 -1.10 -2.73
C ILE A 206 11.81 -1.29 -3.44
N LEU A 207 11.46 -0.40 -4.36
CA LEU A 207 10.24 -0.46 -5.16
C LEU A 207 10.13 -1.76 -5.97
N LYS A 208 11.25 -2.32 -6.45
CA LYS A 208 11.26 -3.60 -7.18
C LYS A 208 10.81 -4.81 -6.36
N ASN A 209 10.75 -4.70 -5.03
CA ASN A 209 10.19 -5.76 -4.21
C ASN A 209 8.67 -5.92 -4.40
N PHE A 210 8.01 -4.93 -5.01
CA PHE A 210 6.61 -5.02 -5.42
C PHE A 210 6.41 -5.66 -6.81
N ASP A 211 7.48 -5.96 -7.56
CA ASP A 211 7.36 -6.61 -8.87
C ASP A 211 6.78 -8.04 -8.78
N VAL A 212 6.84 -8.66 -7.60
CA VAL A 212 6.30 -9.99 -7.32
C VAL A 212 4.89 -9.96 -6.74
N ILE A 213 4.32 -8.77 -6.53
CA ILE A 213 2.97 -8.56 -5.98
C ILE A 213 2.05 -8.13 -7.12
N ASP A 214 1.03 -8.95 -7.41
CA ASP A 214 0.17 -8.73 -8.55
C ASP A 214 -1.11 -7.96 -8.24
N ASP A 215 -1.51 -7.86 -6.96
CA ASP A 215 -2.80 -7.34 -6.52
C ASP A 215 -2.76 -5.93 -5.89
N VAL A 216 -1.60 -5.37 -5.58
CA VAL A 216 -1.49 -3.99 -5.10
C VAL A 216 -1.89 -2.99 -6.20
N THR A 217 -2.78 -2.04 -5.86
CA THR A 217 -3.33 -1.07 -6.81
C THR A 217 -2.84 0.35 -6.60
N MET A 218 -2.52 0.71 -5.35
CA MET A 218 -2.00 2.03 -4.98
C MET A 218 -0.75 1.88 -4.12
N LEU A 219 0.22 2.77 -4.30
CA LEU A 219 1.47 2.73 -3.55
C LEU A 219 1.90 4.13 -3.12
N SER A 220 2.39 4.26 -1.88
CA SER A 220 2.96 5.48 -1.33
C SER A 220 4.29 5.20 -0.63
N ILE A 221 5.25 6.11 -0.77
CA ILE A 221 6.38 6.24 0.14
C ILE A 221 5.98 7.31 1.15
N VAL A 222 5.84 6.93 2.43
CA VAL A 222 5.20 7.79 3.43
C VAL A 222 6.08 8.99 3.80
N ASP A 223 7.39 8.75 3.98
CA ASP A 223 8.38 9.77 4.35
C ASP A 223 9.19 10.21 3.11
N ALA A 224 8.50 10.37 1.96
CA ALA A 224 9.13 10.62 0.68
C ALA A 224 9.72 12.03 0.57
N THR A 225 10.96 12.12 0.13
CA THR A 225 11.48 13.35 -0.48
C THR A 225 10.91 13.53 -1.89
N LYS A 226 11.05 14.73 -2.46
CA LYS A 226 10.65 14.98 -3.86
C LYS A 226 11.33 14.03 -4.85
N THR A 227 12.55 13.58 -4.54
CA THR A 227 13.30 12.60 -5.35
C THR A 227 12.70 11.21 -5.24
N ASP A 228 12.30 10.80 -4.03
CA ASP A 228 11.65 9.50 -3.80
C ASP A 228 10.26 9.44 -4.43
N SER A 229 9.51 10.54 -4.33
CA SER A 229 8.22 10.71 -5.02
C SER A 229 8.37 10.56 -6.54
N LYS A 230 9.45 11.11 -7.12
CA LYS A 230 9.76 10.94 -8.54
C LYS A 230 10.09 9.48 -8.89
N HIS A 231 10.90 8.80 -8.07
CA HIS A 231 11.20 7.37 -8.28
C HIS A 231 9.95 6.51 -8.21
N LEU A 232 9.03 6.80 -7.26
CA LEU A 232 7.74 6.12 -7.17
C LEU A 232 6.89 6.37 -8.42
N LEU A 233 6.81 7.63 -8.89
CA LEU A 233 6.04 8.00 -10.07
C LEU A 233 6.59 7.32 -11.33
N GLU A 234 7.92 7.29 -11.52
CA GLU A 234 8.60 6.58 -12.61
C GLU A 234 8.27 5.08 -12.55
N TYR A 235 8.41 4.46 -11.38
CA TYR A 235 8.09 3.04 -11.18
C TYR A 235 6.64 2.70 -11.52
N CYS A 236 5.67 3.48 -11.03
CA CYS A 236 4.25 3.28 -11.33
C CYS A 236 3.90 3.58 -12.81
N THR A 237 4.67 4.42 -13.48
CA THR A 237 4.50 4.70 -14.90
C THR A 237 4.99 3.53 -15.76
N GLU A 238 6.06 2.86 -15.35
CA GLU A 238 6.58 1.64 -15.98
C GLU A 238 5.71 0.43 -15.62
N ASN A 239 5.32 0.30 -14.35
CA ASN A 239 4.43 -0.75 -13.85
C ASN A 239 2.98 -0.27 -13.83
N THR A 240 2.27 -0.50 -14.93
CA THR A 240 0.91 0.03 -15.12
C THR A 240 -0.17 -0.63 -14.26
N ARG A 241 0.15 -1.60 -13.42
CA ARG A 241 -0.76 -2.22 -12.44
C ARG A 241 -0.90 -1.39 -11.16
N ILE A 242 0.08 -0.52 -10.86
CA ILE A 242 0.15 0.27 -9.63
C ILE A 242 -0.01 1.74 -9.94
N HIS A 243 -0.67 2.48 -9.04
CA HIS A 243 -0.86 3.92 -9.13
C HIS A 243 -0.21 4.62 -7.93
N ALA A 244 0.62 5.64 -8.17
CA ALA A 244 1.29 6.38 -7.11
C ALA A 244 0.32 7.34 -6.41
N ILE A 245 0.29 7.32 -5.08
CA ILE A 245 -0.37 8.33 -4.26
C ILE A 245 0.72 9.14 -3.57
N LEU A 246 0.83 10.40 -3.95
CA LEU A 246 1.91 11.30 -3.58
C LEU A 246 1.40 12.44 -2.71
N CYS A 247 2.26 12.96 -1.85
CA CYS A 247 2.05 14.20 -1.11
C CYS A 247 3.34 15.03 -1.08
N THR A 248 3.26 16.27 -0.60
CA THR A 248 4.42 17.13 -0.40
C THR A 248 5.40 16.56 0.63
N GLU A 249 6.67 16.85 0.46
CA GLU A 249 7.76 16.38 1.33
C GLU A 249 7.65 16.89 2.78
N SER A 250 7.05 18.08 2.98
CA SER A 250 7.02 18.74 4.29
C SER A 250 5.63 19.25 4.67
N GLU A 251 5.31 19.19 5.96
CA GLU A 251 4.11 19.82 6.55
C GLU A 251 4.09 21.36 6.38
N THR A 252 5.27 21.98 6.26
CA THR A 252 5.42 23.44 6.11
C THR A 252 5.45 23.89 4.66
N ALA A 253 5.24 22.97 3.68
CA ALA A 253 5.24 23.34 2.28
C ALA A 253 4.14 24.37 1.96
N THR A 254 4.52 25.40 1.22
CA THR A 254 3.61 26.40 0.67
C THR A 254 3.13 25.97 -0.72
N SER A 255 2.08 26.62 -1.24
CA SER A 255 1.61 26.38 -2.61
C SER A 255 2.70 26.58 -3.67
N ASP A 256 3.63 27.51 -3.46
CA ASP A 256 4.73 27.76 -4.39
C ASP A 256 5.73 26.61 -4.42
N ILE A 257 6.03 26.02 -3.23
CA ILE A 257 6.86 24.81 -3.13
C ILE A 257 6.17 23.64 -3.85
N VAL A 258 4.86 23.46 -3.67
CA VAL A 258 4.11 22.42 -4.36
C VAL A 258 4.17 22.58 -5.88
N ILE A 259 4.05 23.80 -6.40
CA ILE A 259 4.18 24.11 -7.83
C ILE A 259 5.58 23.70 -8.33
N GLU A 260 6.63 23.99 -7.57
CA GLU A 260 8.01 23.59 -7.90
C GLU A 260 8.17 22.07 -7.88
N GLU A 261 7.62 21.38 -6.87
CA GLU A 261 7.65 19.91 -6.78
C GLU A 261 6.95 19.26 -7.97
N ILE A 262 5.75 19.72 -8.34
CA ILE A 262 5.03 19.22 -9.53
C ILE A 262 5.85 19.43 -10.81
N GLY A 263 6.46 20.58 -10.98
CA GLY A 263 7.35 20.85 -12.11
C GLY A 263 8.57 19.93 -12.17
N PHE A 264 9.05 19.45 -11.01
CA PHE A 264 10.13 18.48 -10.90
C PHE A 264 9.67 17.04 -11.17
N LEU A 265 8.48 16.65 -10.69
CA LEU A 265 7.91 15.30 -10.86
C LEU A 265 7.57 15.00 -12.32
N LYS A 266 7.06 16.00 -13.05
CA LYS A 266 6.54 15.89 -14.41
C LYS A 266 5.30 14.99 -14.50
N GLU A 267 5.03 14.46 -15.70
CA GLU A 267 3.89 13.60 -15.96
C GLU A 267 4.15 12.15 -15.56
N GLY A 268 3.10 11.46 -15.12
CA GLY A 268 3.20 10.05 -14.77
C GLY A 268 1.93 9.48 -14.14
N ARG A 269 1.99 8.17 -13.85
CA ARG A 269 0.89 7.40 -13.27
C ARG A 269 0.79 7.63 -11.76
N GLY A 270 0.30 8.80 -11.37
CA GLY A 270 0.15 9.17 -9.97
C GLY A 270 -0.81 10.32 -9.75
N ASN A 271 -1.28 10.45 -8.52
CA ASN A 271 -2.03 11.60 -8.02
C ASN A 271 -1.28 12.27 -6.89
N TYR A 272 -1.27 13.59 -6.89
CA TYR A 272 -0.62 14.39 -5.88
C TYR A 272 -1.64 15.10 -4.99
N TYR A 273 -1.52 14.94 -3.67
CA TYR A 273 -2.46 15.48 -2.68
C TYR A 273 -1.78 16.49 -1.75
N TYR A 274 -2.44 17.62 -1.52
CA TYR A 274 -1.95 18.70 -0.68
C TYR A 274 -3.11 19.39 0.05
N PRO A 275 -2.96 19.87 1.27
CA PRO A 275 -1.80 19.81 2.18
C PRO A 275 -1.79 18.54 3.08
N TRP A 276 -0.84 18.48 4.04
CA TRP A 276 -0.86 17.48 5.10
C TRP A 276 -2.06 17.69 6.02
N VAL A 277 -2.42 16.66 6.77
CA VAL A 277 -3.56 16.68 7.69
C VAL A 277 -3.12 16.73 9.14
N THR A 278 -3.87 17.44 9.97
CA THR A 278 -3.69 17.45 11.42
C THR A 278 -4.68 16.47 12.03
N ILE A 279 -4.19 15.61 12.90
CA ILE A 279 -4.94 14.57 13.61
C ILE A 279 -4.76 14.74 15.13
N THR A 280 -5.61 14.06 15.91
CA THR A 280 -5.30 13.78 17.30
C THR A 280 -4.45 12.52 17.35
N ASP A 281 -3.23 12.62 17.90
CA ASP A 281 -2.33 11.47 18.10
C ASP A 281 -3.03 10.42 18.97
N PRO A 282 -3.13 9.16 18.54
CA PRO A 282 -3.86 8.13 19.26
C PRO A 282 -3.27 7.79 20.64
N ILE A 283 -2.02 8.13 20.89
CA ILE A 283 -1.31 7.80 22.14
C ILE A 283 -1.22 9.00 23.05
N THR A 284 -0.72 10.13 22.54
CA THR A 284 -0.48 11.34 23.36
C THR A 284 -1.72 12.20 23.51
N TYR A 285 -2.74 12.00 22.65
CA TYR A 285 -3.93 12.84 22.53
C TYR A 285 -3.64 14.32 22.18
N GLU A 286 -2.41 14.60 21.79
CA GLU A 286 -2.02 15.93 21.30
C GLU A 286 -2.28 16.05 19.79
N THR A 287 -2.30 17.27 19.30
CA THR A 287 -2.42 17.50 17.85
C THR A 287 -1.12 17.19 17.15
N LYS A 288 -1.17 16.41 16.07
CA LYS A 288 -0.02 16.10 15.24
C LYS A 288 -0.36 16.24 13.77
N THR A 289 0.55 16.81 13.00
CA THR A 289 0.42 16.92 11.54
C THR A 289 1.14 15.73 10.89
N VAL A 290 0.46 15.06 9.98
CA VAL A 290 0.92 13.83 9.32
C VAL A 290 0.68 13.89 7.81
N PRO A 291 1.45 13.12 7.00
CA PRO A 291 1.18 12.97 5.57
C PRO A 291 -0.22 12.45 5.30
N ASN A 292 -0.87 12.97 4.29
CA ASN A 292 -2.27 12.64 3.98
C ASN A 292 -2.49 11.29 3.27
N VAL A 293 -1.42 10.62 2.81
CA VAL A 293 -1.48 9.44 1.92
C VAL A 293 -2.29 8.27 2.48
N GLY A 294 -2.21 8.02 3.79
CA GLY A 294 -2.99 6.95 4.43
C GLY A 294 -4.49 7.24 4.38
N LYS A 295 -4.90 8.44 4.81
CA LYS A 295 -6.32 8.86 4.75
C LYS A 295 -6.85 8.87 3.32
N VAL A 296 -6.04 9.33 2.38
CA VAL A 296 -6.41 9.41 0.97
C VAL A 296 -6.65 8.01 0.39
N GLN A 297 -5.70 7.06 0.56
CA GLN A 297 -5.87 5.70 0.05
C GLN A 297 -7.09 5.02 0.68
N GLY A 298 -7.27 5.10 2.00
CA GLY A 298 -8.45 4.55 2.68
C GLY A 298 -9.76 5.16 2.17
N THR A 299 -9.80 6.49 1.99
CA THR A 299 -10.97 7.18 1.43
C THR A 299 -11.27 6.77 -0.01
N ILE A 300 -10.25 6.57 -0.86
CA ILE A 300 -10.44 6.09 -2.23
C ILE A 300 -11.11 4.71 -2.23
N ILE A 301 -10.65 3.79 -1.38
CA ILE A 301 -11.23 2.44 -1.25
C ILE A 301 -12.67 2.53 -0.75
N ARG A 302 -12.92 3.26 0.33
CA ARG A 302 -14.29 3.47 0.85
C ARG A 302 -15.22 4.02 -0.21
N MET A 303 -14.80 5.05 -0.96
CA MET A 303 -15.61 5.65 -2.01
C MET A 303 -15.93 4.67 -3.13
N ALA A 304 -14.97 3.82 -3.51
CA ALA A 304 -15.18 2.78 -4.51
C ALA A 304 -16.19 1.73 -4.04
N LEU A 305 -16.13 1.32 -2.78
CA LEU A 305 -17.06 0.35 -2.20
C LEU A 305 -18.48 0.93 -1.99
N GLU A 306 -18.59 2.19 -1.54
CA GLU A 306 -19.88 2.80 -1.24
C GLU A 306 -20.60 3.35 -2.48
N TYR A 307 -19.86 3.87 -3.47
CA TYR A 307 -20.42 4.61 -4.61
C TYR A 307 -20.09 4.00 -5.97
N GLY A 308 -19.30 2.92 -5.99
CA GLY A 308 -18.82 2.26 -7.21
C GLY A 308 -17.54 2.88 -7.78
N TYR A 309 -16.84 2.09 -8.55
CA TYR A 309 -15.49 2.41 -9.06
C TYR A 309 -15.43 3.59 -10.02
N ALA A 310 -16.55 3.96 -10.67
CA ALA A 310 -16.60 5.12 -11.57
C ALA A 310 -16.68 6.47 -10.83
N LYS A 311 -17.03 6.45 -9.54
CA LYS A 311 -17.13 7.69 -8.77
C LYS A 311 -15.75 8.25 -8.48
N VAL A 312 -15.47 9.47 -8.96
CA VAL A 312 -14.26 10.16 -8.56
C VAL A 312 -14.25 10.33 -7.04
N PRO A 313 -13.19 9.89 -6.34
CA PRO A 313 -13.08 9.99 -4.89
C PRO A 313 -12.76 11.43 -4.45
N ALA A 314 -13.70 12.33 -4.74
CA ALA A 314 -13.61 13.74 -4.43
C ALA A 314 -15.01 14.31 -4.10
N GLY A 315 -15.05 15.50 -3.51
CA GLY A 315 -16.27 16.17 -3.09
C GLY A 315 -16.64 15.88 -1.64
N THR A 316 -17.85 16.26 -1.26
CA THR A 316 -18.34 16.18 0.14
C THR A 316 -18.47 14.75 0.68
N ASN A 317 -18.59 13.76 -0.20
CA ASN A 317 -18.63 12.35 0.18
C ASN A 317 -17.23 11.80 0.50
N ALA A 318 -16.19 12.42 -0.03
CA ALA A 318 -14.79 12.03 0.21
C ALA A 318 -14.21 12.77 1.44
N SER A 319 -14.93 12.73 2.57
CA SER A 319 -14.47 13.30 3.83
C SER A 319 -13.42 12.41 4.49
N LEU A 320 -12.42 13.04 5.12
CA LEU A 320 -11.32 12.37 5.79
C LEU A 320 -11.65 12.17 7.27
N THR A 321 -11.93 10.94 7.66
CA THR A 321 -12.23 10.58 9.06
C THR A 321 -11.00 10.82 9.95
N GLY A 322 -11.23 11.43 11.13
CA GLY A 322 -10.16 11.71 12.09
C GLY A 322 -9.25 12.89 11.73
N ALA A 323 -9.48 13.57 10.60
CA ALA A 323 -8.79 14.82 10.28
C ALA A 323 -9.48 15.99 11.02
N ILE A 324 -8.71 16.71 11.86
CA ILE A 324 -9.19 17.86 12.65
C ILE A 324 -8.70 19.20 12.12
N GLY A 325 -7.72 19.19 11.23
CA GLY A 325 -7.13 20.37 10.63
C GLY A 325 -6.29 20.05 9.40
N LEU A 326 -5.80 21.09 8.77
CA LEU A 326 -4.87 21.05 7.64
C LEU A 326 -3.61 21.85 7.99
N SER A 327 -2.45 21.39 7.54
CA SER A 327 -1.19 22.12 7.74
C SER A 327 -1.21 23.52 7.08
N THR A 328 -1.99 23.67 5.99
CA THR A 328 -2.19 24.92 5.28
C THR A 328 -3.64 25.06 4.86
N ILE A 329 -4.24 26.22 5.14
CA ILE A 329 -5.60 26.55 4.68
C ILE A 329 -5.51 27.20 3.32
N LEU A 330 -6.13 26.59 2.31
CA LEU A 330 -6.14 27.07 0.93
C LEU A 330 -7.36 27.96 0.66
N ASP A 331 -7.13 29.12 0.04
CA ASP A 331 -8.21 29.87 -0.57
C ASP A 331 -8.60 29.29 -1.96
N LYS A 332 -9.77 29.74 -2.47
CA LYS A 332 -10.31 29.22 -3.73
C LYS A 332 -9.39 29.51 -4.95
N ALA A 333 -8.70 30.64 -4.93
CA ALA A 333 -7.86 31.04 -6.06
C ALA A 333 -6.60 30.19 -6.12
N THR A 334 -5.97 29.97 -4.96
CA THR A 334 -4.79 29.10 -4.83
C THR A 334 -5.15 27.63 -5.15
N ALA A 335 -6.27 27.15 -4.61
CA ALA A 335 -6.74 25.78 -4.93
C ALA A 335 -7.06 25.62 -6.43
N GLY A 336 -7.59 26.67 -7.10
CA GLY A 336 -7.81 26.68 -8.55
C GLY A 336 -6.50 26.56 -9.35
N LYS A 337 -5.48 27.33 -8.97
CA LYS A 337 -4.14 27.24 -9.63
C LYS A 337 -3.51 25.85 -9.45
N LEU A 338 -3.66 25.25 -8.29
CA LEU A 338 -3.16 23.90 -8.02
C LEU A 338 -3.94 22.84 -8.81
N ASN A 339 -5.26 23.00 -8.94
CA ASN A 339 -6.09 22.10 -9.75
C ASN A 339 -5.73 22.17 -11.25
N ASP A 340 -5.36 23.35 -11.76
CA ASP A 340 -4.88 23.51 -13.14
C ASP A 340 -3.55 22.76 -13.40
N LEU A 341 -2.80 22.46 -12.32
CA LEU A 341 -1.59 21.64 -12.34
C LEU A 341 -1.85 20.18 -11.94
N ASN A 342 -3.11 19.74 -11.92
CA ASN A 342 -3.53 18.40 -11.53
C ASN A 342 -3.23 18.01 -10.07
N VAL A 343 -3.11 19.00 -9.18
CA VAL A 343 -2.97 18.76 -7.73
C VAL A 343 -4.35 18.63 -7.10
N SER A 344 -4.58 17.54 -6.41
CA SER A 344 -5.82 17.30 -5.65
C SER A 344 -5.71 17.96 -4.27
N CYS A 345 -6.46 19.04 -4.06
CA CYS A 345 -6.43 19.78 -2.80
C CYS A 345 -7.29 19.12 -1.72
N LEU A 346 -6.83 19.14 -0.47
CA LEU A 346 -7.67 18.88 0.69
C LEU A 346 -8.26 20.19 1.19
N MET A 347 -9.58 20.23 1.40
CA MET A 347 -10.30 21.46 1.73
C MET A 347 -11.23 21.23 2.91
N ASP A 348 -11.24 22.17 3.86
CA ASP A 348 -12.27 22.22 4.90
C ASP A 348 -13.60 22.74 4.30
N LYS A 349 -14.62 21.92 4.34
CA LYS A 349 -15.98 22.17 3.82
C LYS A 349 -17.00 22.39 4.95
N LYS A 350 -16.62 22.95 6.06
CA LYS A 350 -17.47 23.31 7.19
C LYS A 350 -18.39 22.17 7.67
N GLN A 351 -19.55 21.99 7.01
CA GLN A 351 -20.54 20.99 7.41
C GLN A 351 -20.12 19.54 7.11
N TYR A 352 -19.17 19.35 6.20
CA TYR A 352 -18.71 18.03 5.73
C TYR A 352 -17.31 17.67 6.25
N GLY A 353 -16.67 18.59 6.98
CA GLY A 353 -15.29 18.43 7.45
C GLY A 353 -14.26 18.56 6.33
N ILE A 354 -13.08 18.01 6.55
CA ILE A 354 -12.00 18.02 5.58
C ILE A 354 -12.27 16.96 4.52
N CYS A 355 -12.31 17.40 3.25
CA CYS A 355 -12.64 16.55 2.10
C CYS A 355 -11.54 16.61 1.04
N ILE A 356 -11.40 15.53 0.28
CA ILE A 356 -10.64 15.53 -0.96
C ILE A 356 -11.39 16.38 -1.99
N TRP A 357 -10.72 17.37 -2.56
CA TRP A 357 -11.32 18.33 -3.50
C TRP A 357 -10.53 18.41 -4.80
N GLY A 358 -10.49 17.30 -5.52
CA GLY A 358 -9.79 17.08 -6.78
C GLY A 358 -9.53 15.60 -6.96
N GLY A 359 -9.32 15.16 -8.19
CA GLY A 359 -9.09 13.75 -8.51
C GLY A 359 -8.35 13.56 -9.82
N ARG A 360 -7.78 14.65 -10.39
CA ARG A 360 -6.99 14.58 -11.61
C ARG A 360 -5.61 13.99 -11.33
N SER A 361 -5.17 13.11 -12.21
CA SER A 361 -3.84 12.50 -12.16
C SER A 361 -2.80 13.40 -12.82
N LEU A 362 -1.52 13.12 -12.54
CA LEU A 362 -0.38 13.81 -13.16
C LEU A 362 -0.14 13.45 -14.63
N PHE A 363 -1.08 12.80 -15.30
CA PHE A 363 -1.02 12.66 -16.76
C PHE A 363 -1.31 13.98 -17.47
N GLU A 364 -0.72 14.20 -18.63
CA GLU A 364 -0.86 15.42 -19.44
C GLU A 364 -2.32 15.86 -19.65
N ASN A 365 -3.21 14.89 -19.85
CA ASN A 365 -4.63 15.14 -20.05
C ASN A 365 -5.45 15.22 -18.75
N GLY A 366 -4.82 15.08 -17.57
CA GLY A 366 -5.48 15.16 -16.27
C GLY A 366 -6.58 14.13 -16.08
N ARG A 367 -6.41 12.89 -16.57
CA ARG A 367 -7.38 11.80 -16.34
C ARG A 367 -7.70 11.63 -14.85
N TYR A 368 -8.94 11.32 -14.55
CA TYR A 368 -9.35 11.09 -13.16
C TYR A 368 -8.81 9.77 -12.62
N ILE A 369 -8.45 9.77 -11.33
CA ILE A 369 -7.94 8.59 -10.64
C ILE A 369 -8.91 7.41 -10.72
N SER A 370 -10.23 7.65 -10.65
CA SER A 370 -11.24 6.60 -10.78
C SER A 370 -11.12 5.83 -12.11
N SER A 371 -10.92 6.53 -13.22
CA SER A 371 -10.72 5.91 -14.54
C SER A 371 -9.46 5.06 -14.59
N ILE A 372 -8.37 5.55 -13.98
CA ILE A 372 -7.08 4.84 -13.98
C ILE A 372 -7.13 3.59 -13.10
N LEU A 373 -7.71 3.71 -11.90
CA LEU A 373 -7.85 2.58 -10.99
C LEU A 373 -8.82 1.52 -11.53
N LEU A 374 -9.91 1.95 -12.17
CA LEU A 374 -10.83 1.03 -12.84
C LEU A 374 -10.17 0.28 -14.00
N GLU A 375 -9.37 0.96 -14.81
CA GLU A 375 -8.55 0.32 -15.85
C GLU A 375 -7.58 -0.70 -15.25
N THR A 376 -6.95 -0.38 -14.12
CA THR A 376 -6.06 -1.30 -13.39
C THR A 376 -6.81 -2.53 -12.90
N LEU A 377 -7.98 -2.33 -12.30
CA LEU A 377 -8.85 -3.40 -11.81
C LEU A 377 -9.25 -4.36 -12.94
N ILE A 378 -9.78 -3.80 -14.04
CA ILE A 378 -10.19 -4.59 -15.20
C ILE A 378 -9.01 -5.38 -15.77
N THR A 379 -7.84 -4.77 -15.85
CA THR A 379 -6.63 -5.44 -16.37
C THR A 379 -6.26 -6.64 -15.53
N ARG A 380 -6.16 -6.46 -14.20
CA ARG A 380 -5.82 -7.52 -13.26
C ARG A 380 -6.83 -8.65 -13.30
N ASP A 381 -8.11 -8.33 -13.21
CA ASP A 381 -9.17 -9.34 -13.18
C ASP A 381 -9.28 -10.11 -14.50
N LEU A 382 -9.00 -9.46 -15.65
CA LEU A 382 -8.93 -10.15 -16.93
C LEU A 382 -7.68 -11.01 -17.07
N GLU A 383 -6.54 -10.59 -16.53
CA GLU A 383 -5.33 -11.41 -16.47
C GLU A 383 -5.62 -12.71 -15.71
N ASP A 384 -6.21 -12.62 -14.52
CA ASP A 384 -6.55 -13.78 -13.70
C ASP A 384 -7.62 -14.68 -14.37
N LEU A 385 -8.70 -14.07 -14.86
CA LEU A 385 -9.81 -14.78 -15.51
C LEU A 385 -9.34 -15.58 -16.72
N LEU A 386 -8.37 -15.08 -17.45
CA LEU A 386 -7.93 -15.68 -18.72
C LEU A 386 -6.77 -16.67 -18.57
N GLN A 387 -6.18 -16.84 -17.38
CA GLN A 387 -5.14 -17.83 -17.11
C GLN A 387 -5.56 -19.25 -17.53
N GLN A 388 -6.82 -19.61 -17.30
CA GLN A 388 -7.36 -20.93 -17.65
C GLN A 388 -7.36 -21.24 -19.17
N TYR A 389 -7.20 -20.22 -20.02
CA TYR A 389 -7.17 -20.39 -21.48
C TYR A 389 -5.75 -20.49 -22.06
N ILE A 390 -4.73 -20.35 -21.24
CA ILE A 390 -3.33 -20.51 -21.63
C ILE A 390 -3.10 -21.99 -21.97
N PHE A 391 -2.49 -22.25 -23.12
CA PHE A 391 -2.29 -23.58 -23.72
C PHE A 391 -3.56 -24.28 -24.29
N GLU A 392 -4.74 -23.67 -24.23
CA GLU A 392 -5.92 -24.17 -24.91
C GLU A 392 -5.77 -24.10 -26.44
N PRO A 393 -6.44 -25.00 -27.22
CA PRO A 393 -6.39 -24.92 -28.67
C PRO A 393 -6.87 -23.58 -29.21
N ASN A 394 -6.08 -22.94 -30.06
CA ASN A 394 -6.41 -21.65 -30.66
C ASN A 394 -7.40 -21.79 -31.82
N ASN A 395 -8.68 -21.89 -31.51
CA ASN A 395 -9.77 -22.12 -32.44
C ASN A 395 -11.05 -21.34 -32.06
N SER A 396 -12.06 -21.37 -32.92
CA SER A 396 -13.32 -20.66 -32.76
C SER A 396 -14.11 -21.02 -31.49
N ALA A 397 -13.96 -22.23 -30.97
CA ALA A 397 -14.62 -22.65 -29.73
C ALA A 397 -13.98 -21.94 -28.53
N THR A 398 -12.65 -21.94 -28.46
CA THR A 398 -11.90 -21.23 -27.41
C THR A 398 -12.15 -19.72 -27.51
N TRP A 399 -12.13 -19.10 -28.70
CA TRP A 399 -12.44 -17.67 -28.86
C TRP A 399 -13.84 -17.32 -28.34
N SER A 400 -14.84 -18.18 -28.62
CA SER A 400 -16.20 -17.97 -28.12
C SER A 400 -16.29 -18.12 -26.60
N SER A 401 -15.48 -18.99 -25.99
CA SER A 401 -15.41 -19.14 -24.53
C SER A 401 -14.73 -17.93 -23.88
N VAL A 402 -13.58 -17.49 -24.38
CA VAL A 402 -12.88 -16.27 -23.95
C VAL A 402 -13.79 -15.05 -24.05
N ARG A 403 -14.43 -14.84 -25.21
CA ARG A 403 -15.38 -13.72 -25.39
C ARG A 403 -16.51 -13.77 -24.37
N ARG A 404 -17.08 -14.94 -24.08
CA ARG A 404 -18.16 -15.11 -23.11
C ARG A 404 -17.70 -14.81 -21.69
N SER A 405 -16.54 -15.30 -21.28
CA SER A 405 -15.97 -15.04 -19.96
C SER A 405 -15.71 -13.53 -19.75
N ILE A 406 -15.06 -12.87 -20.71
CA ILE A 406 -14.84 -11.42 -20.66
C ILE A 406 -16.18 -10.67 -20.65
N SER A 407 -17.14 -11.03 -21.50
CA SER A 407 -18.44 -10.36 -21.53
C SER A 407 -19.23 -10.54 -20.25
N SER A 408 -19.19 -11.72 -19.62
CA SER A 408 -19.83 -11.97 -18.33
C SER A 408 -19.21 -11.13 -17.22
N TYR A 409 -17.89 -11.06 -17.16
CA TYR A 409 -17.17 -10.19 -16.23
C TYR A 409 -17.51 -8.72 -16.47
N LEU A 410 -17.43 -8.22 -17.69
CA LEU A 410 -17.78 -6.82 -18.01
C LEU A 410 -19.27 -6.53 -17.78
N LYS A 411 -20.18 -7.49 -18.03
CA LYS A 411 -21.59 -7.32 -17.75
C LYS A 411 -21.82 -7.11 -16.26
N SER A 412 -21.20 -7.90 -15.46
CA SER A 412 -21.29 -7.75 -14.03
C SER A 412 -20.66 -6.43 -13.55
N LEU A 413 -19.60 -5.91 -14.17
CA LEU A 413 -19.15 -4.55 -14.05
C LEU A 413 -20.20 -3.50 -14.55
N TRP A 414 -21.11 -3.73 -15.47
CA TRP A 414 -22.22 -2.85 -15.88
C TRP A 414 -23.36 -2.82 -14.87
N GLU A 415 -23.74 -3.91 -14.35
CA GLU A 415 -24.81 -4.04 -13.36
C GLU A 415 -24.48 -3.29 -12.06
N ALA A 416 -23.21 -3.20 -11.67
CA ALA A 416 -22.75 -2.37 -10.55
C ALA A 416 -22.55 -0.88 -10.88
N ASN A 417 -23.08 -0.42 -12.03
CA ASN A 417 -23.14 1.01 -12.38
C ASN A 417 -21.77 1.73 -12.47
N SER A 418 -20.71 1.03 -12.82
CA SER A 418 -19.37 1.64 -12.93
C SER A 418 -19.09 2.33 -14.27
N PHE A 419 -20.01 2.31 -15.27
CA PHE A 419 -19.77 2.84 -16.62
C PHE A 419 -21.00 3.46 -17.32
N GLU A 420 -20.82 4.18 -18.40
CA GLU A 420 -21.87 4.88 -19.14
C GLU A 420 -22.53 3.96 -20.17
N GLY A 421 -23.87 3.99 -20.30
CA GLY A 421 -24.65 3.26 -21.30
C GLY A 421 -25.94 2.69 -20.71
N SER A 422 -27.04 2.85 -21.42
CA SER A 422 -28.35 2.35 -21.02
C SER A 422 -28.56 0.87 -21.36
N THR A 423 -27.76 0.35 -22.27
CA THR A 423 -27.76 -1.03 -22.74
C THR A 423 -26.38 -1.64 -22.72
N GLU A 424 -26.28 -2.96 -22.62
CA GLU A 424 -25.02 -3.72 -22.67
C GLU A 424 -24.18 -3.36 -23.93
N ALA A 425 -24.84 -3.25 -25.06
CA ALA A 425 -24.17 -2.94 -26.34
C ALA A 425 -23.63 -1.50 -26.45
N GLU A 426 -24.27 -0.53 -25.79
CA GLU A 426 -23.72 0.84 -25.65
C GLU A 426 -22.58 0.86 -24.65
N ALA A 427 -22.71 -0.02 -23.72
CA ALA A 427 -21.88 -0.15 -22.59
C ALA A 427 -20.52 -0.79 -22.93
N PHE A 428 -20.43 -1.91 -23.59
CA PHE A 428 -19.17 -2.54 -23.93
C PHE A 428 -19.22 -3.37 -25.21
N THR A 429 -18.06 -3.66 -25.73
CA THR A 429 -17.93 -4.59 -26.87
C THR A 429 -16.71 -5.47 -26.65
N VAL A 430 -16.89 -6.78 -26.77
CA VAL A 430 -15.82 -7.76 -26.73
C VAL A 430 -15.76 -8.46 -28.09
N ILE A 431 -14.64 -8.33 -28.77
CA ILE A 431 -14.38 -8.95 -30.07
C ILE A 431 -13.26 -9.99 -29.87
N CYS A 432 -13.62 -11.25 -30.04
CA CYS A 432 -12.66 -12.36 -30.06
C CYS A 432 -13.20 -13.36 -31.09
N ASP A 433 -12.79 -13.22 -32.35
CA ASP A 433 -13.25 -14.01 -33.50
C ASP A 433 -12.16 -14.05 -34.59
N ALA A 434 -12.52 -14.46 -35.81
CA ALA A 434 -11.60 -14.55 -36.93
C ALA A 434 -11.04 -13.19 -37.39
N THR A 435 -11.66 -12.07 -37.01
CA THR A 435 -11.16 -10.72 -37.34
C THR A 435 -9.98 -10.30 -36.42
N THR A 436 -9.99 -10.71 -35.18
CA THR A 436 -8.90 -10.50 -34.22
C THR A 436 -7.86 -11.62 -34.27
N ASN A 437 -8.28 -12.85 -34.60
CA ASN A 437 -7.43 -14.04 -34.63
C ASN A 437 -7.22 -14.52 -36.06
N THR A 438 -6.35 -13.83 -36.77
CA THR A 438 -5.98 -14.13 -38.15
C THR A 438 -5.06 -15.35 -38.26
N ALA A 439 -4.91 -15.94 -39.47
CA ALA A 439 -3.96 -17.02 -39.69
C ALA A 439 -2.53 -16.67 -39.25
N ASN A 440 -2.14 -15.39 -39.33
CA ASN A 440 -0.83 -14.91 -38.88
C ASN A 440 -0.70 -14.91 -37.35
N SER A 441 -1.72 -14.45 -36.60
CA SER A 441 -1.68 -14.48 -35.13
C SER A 441 -1.72 -15.92 -34.60
N ILE A 442 -2.51 -16.80 -35.23
CA ILE A 442 -2.55 -18.22 -34.89
C ILE A 442 -1.17 -18.87 -35.13
N ALA A 443 -0.51 -18.57 -36.25
CA ALA A 443 0.84 -19.06 -36.54
C ALA A 443 1.88 -18.61 -35.47
N LYS A 444 1.70 -17.42 -34.91
CA LYS A 444 2.49 -16.89 -33.79
C LYS A 444 2.07 -17.42 -32.43
N LYS A 445 1.04 -18.27 -32.34
CA LYS A 445 0.44 -18.78 -31.11
C LYS A 445 -0.20 -17.69 -30.23
N GLU A 446 -0.64 -16.59 -30.84
CA GLU A 446 -1.31 -15.47 -30.17
C GLU A 446 -2.83 -15.64 -30.29
N LEU A 447 -3.56 -15.52 -29.16
CA LEU A 447 -5.01 -15.34 -29.13
C LEU A 447 -5.29 -13.89 -28.76
N ASN A 448 -6.03 -13.19 -29.63
CA ASN A 448 -6.29 -11.77 -29.46
C ASN A 448 -7.78 -11.53 -29.18
N ALA A 449 -8.06 -10.83 -28.11
CA ALA A 449 -9.37 -10.28 -27.79
C ALA A 449 -9.28 -8.76 -27.72
N THR A 450 -10.28 -8.07 -28.25
CA THR A 450 -10.40 -6.61 -28.15
C THR A 450 -11.57 -6.28 -27.23
N VAL A 451 -11.30 -5.58 -26.16
CA VAL A 451 -12.27 -5.08 -25.19
C VAL A 451 -12.38 -3.58 -25.35
N LYS A 452 -13.62 -3.08 -25.49
CA LYS A 452 -13.95 -1.66 -25.51
C LYS A 452 -15.00 -1.39 -24.45
N TYR A 453 -14.86 -0.32 -23.70
CA TYR A 453 -15.83 0.11 -22.68
C TYR A 453 -15.92 1.65 -22.62
N ARG A 454 -16.95 2.26 -22.01
CA ARG A 454 -17.22 3.72 -21.96
C ARG A 454 -17.19 4.25 -20.52
N GLU A 455 -16.18 4.94 -20.13
CA GLU A 455 -16.03 5.54 -18.80
C GLU A 455 -17.16 6.56 -18.53
N LYS A 456 -17.47 6.80 -17.26
CA LYS A 456 -18.36 7.89 -16.84
C LYS A 456 -17.55 9.15 -16.63
N ASP A 457 -18.03 10.24 -17.22
CA ASP A 457 -17.49 11.57 -16.95
C ASP A 457 -18.07 12.14 -15.65
N CYS A 458 -17.30 12.95 -14.92
CA CYS A 458 -17.80 13.69 -13.77
C CYS A 458 -18.03 15.16 -14.11
N ALA A 459 -19.01 15.77 -13.41
CA ALA A 459 -19.23 17.22 -13.46
C ALA A 459 -18.33 17.89 -12.40
N GLU A 460 -17.21 18.46 -12.81
CA GLU A 460 -16.32 19.23 -11.94
C GLU A 460 -16.82 20.65 -11.69
N PHE A 461 -17.44 21.26 -12.69
CA PHE A 461 -17.95 22.63 -12.63
C PHE A 461 -19.46 22.66 -12.83
N ILE A 462 -20.18 23.29 -11.90
CA ILE A 462 -21.62 23.57 -12.02
C ILE A 462 -21.79 25.06 -12.24
N ILE A 463 -22.27 25.44 -13.43
CA ILE A 463 -22.50 26.85 -13.81
C ILE A 463 -23.99 27.16 -13.73
N ILE A 464 -24.38 28.07 -12.85
CA ILE A 464 -25.78 28.52 -12.69
C ILE A 464 -25.91 29.94 -13.23
N ASN A 465 -26.68 30.11 -14.29
CA ASN A 465 -26.99 31.42 -14.84
C ASN A 465 -28.31 31.92 -14.28
N LEU A 466 -28.26 32.94 -13.44
CA LEU A 466 -29.44 33.58 -12.87
C LEU A 466 -29.76 34.83 -13.66
N SER A 467 -30.96 34.90 -14.28
CA SER A 467 -31.50 36.11 -14.92
C SER A 467 -32.74 36.61 -14.14
N ARG A 468 -32.76 37.89 -13.82
CA ARG A 468 -33.90 38.58 -13.25
C ARG A 468 -34.60 39.44 -14.30
N SER A 469 -35.87 39.14 -14.58
CA SER A 469 -36.74 40.03 -15.34
C SER A 469 -37.23 41.12 -14.40
N MET A 470 -36.99 42.40 -14.73
CA MET A 470 -37.66 43.52 -14.07
C MET A 470 -38.84 43.93 -14.94
N GLN A 471 -40.04 43.94 -14.35
CA GLN A 471 -41.24 44.54 -14.95
C GLN A 471 -41.19 46.04 -14.83
#